data_1bfb67a8096da2fd42d56a0a860ac9fa
#
_entry.id   1bfb67a8096da2fd42d56a0a860ac9fa
#
_cell.length_a   1.000
_cell.length_b   1.000
_cell.length_c   1.000
_cell.angle_alpha   90.00
_cell.angle_beta   90.00
_cell.angle_gamma   90.00
#
_symmetry.space_group_name_H-M   'P 1'
#
loop_
_entity.id
_entity.type
_entity.pdbx_description
1 polymer ?
#
loop_
_entity_poly.entity_id
_entity_poly.type
_entity_poly.pdbx_seq_one_letter_code
_entity_poly.pdbx_strand_id
1 'polypeptide(L)'
;MGTPKKIFFSYSNQTEDLELYKKINKHFAAYAGIGLLGIIDRAELFRLTGDKAAINEILKSSDITIPLLSIDYINDEECLQQLETAASNQMRIIPVLLRDFDWEAFQKITQYKKQMLPNDLTSVENHISAGNNDDTVFKEIAQHVKAIIFPEIGNLLIQKSSHTFYYIIASIVLIIGMLAAWFIYDQQGDYRISVAAFLMSAVIAMVALKNVLFPNKIKIKN
;
A
#
# COMPACT_ATOMS: atom_id res chain seq x y z
N MET A 1 9.50 -5.17 -20.47
CA MET A 1 8.98 -4.26 -19.43
C MET A 1 7.70 -3.65 -19.99
N GLY A 2 6.61 -3.61 -19.23
CA GLY A 2 5.39 -2.92 -19.64
C GLY A 2 5.60 -1.39 -19.65
N THR A 3 4.72 -0.65 -20.34
CA THR A 3 4.74 0.82 -20.31
C THR A 3 4.50 1.31 -18.88
N PRO A 4 5.25 2.32 -18.39
CA PRO A 4 5.02 2.89 -17.05
C PRO A 4 3.58 3.38 -16.92
N LYS A 5 2.95 3.09 -15.77
CA LYS A 5 1.62 3.62 -15.46
C LYS A 5 1.72 5.10 -15.14
N LYS A 6 0.87 5.91 -15.74
CA LYS A 6 0.85 7.35 -15.55
C LYS A 6 -0.08 7.73 -14.42
N ILE A 7 0.46 8.43 -13.41
CA ILE A 7 -0.28 8.97 -12.28
C ILE A 7 -0.37 10.48 -12.40
N PHE A 8 -1.57 11.01 -12.30
CA PHE A 8 -1.83 12.44 -12.18
C PHE A 8 -2.15 12.79 -10.73
N PHE A 9 -1.36 13.67 -10.13
CA PHE A 9 -1.67 14.25 -8.82
C PHE A 9 -2.46 15.54 -9.01
N SER A 10 -3.65 15.59 -8.41
CA SER A 10 -4.50 16.77 -8.33
C SER A 10 -4.49 17.30 -6.89
N TYR A 11 -4.07 18.53 -6.69
CA TYR A 11 -3.95 19.16 -5.37
C TYR A 11 -4.14 20.68 -5.46
N SER A 12 -4.54 21.31 -4.35
CA SER A 12 -4.61 22.77 -4.25
C SER A 12 -3.22 23.41 -4.26
N ASN A 13 -3.11 24.59 -4.82
CA ASN A 13 -1.87 25.37 -4.83
C ASN A 13 -1.58 26.08 -3.50
N GLN A 14 -2.38 25.85 -2.46
CA GLN A 14 -2.11 26.41 -1.13
C GLN A 14 -0.84 25.80 -0.53
N THR A 15 -0.14 26.60 0.26
CA THR A 15 1.20 26.27 0.74
C THR A 15 1.24 24.95 1.50
N GLU A 16 0.25 24.73 2.39
CA GLU A 16 0.18 23.51 3.22
C GLU A 16 -0.02 22.25 2.37
N ASP A 17 -0.92 22.29 1.40
CA ASP A 17 -1.17 21.16 0.50
C ASP A 17 0.04 20.88 -0.37
N LEU A 18 0.69 21.91 -0.87
CA LEU A 18 1.89 21.79 -1.68
C LEU A 18 3.08 21.18 -0.90
N GLU A 19 3.24 21.53 0.37
CA GLU A 19 4.29 20.96 1.21
C GLU A 19 4.05 19.46 1.48
N LEU A 20 2.82 19.09 1.80
CA LEU A 20 2.45 17.69 1.99
C LEU A 20 2.57 16.90 0.68
N TYR A 21 2.16 17.49 -0.47
CA TYR A 21 2.38 16.88 -1.78
C TYR A 21 3.87 16.61 -2.05
N LYS A 22 4.76 17.57 -1.78
CA LYS A 22 6.21 17.38 -1.98
C LYS A 22 6.75 16.20 -1.17
N LYS A 23 6.24 16.00 0.05
CA LYS A 23 6.63 14.88 0.90
C LYS A 23 6.13 13.55 0.33
N ILE A 24 4.86 13.46 -0.03
CA ILE A 24 4.29 12.24 -0.64
C ILE A 24 4.97 11.89 -1.96
N ASN A 25 5.25 12.90 -2.80
CA ASN A 25 5.86 12.71 -4.11
C ASN A 25 7.25 12.09 -4.03
N LYS A 26 8.03 12.34 -2.98
CA LYS A 26 9.35 11.69 -2.77
C LYS A 26 9.24 10.16 -2.76
N HIS A 27 8.19 9.61 -2.16
CA HIS A 27 7.96 8.17 -2.10
C HIS A 27 7.54 7.60 -3.46
N PHE A 28 6.77 8.35 -4.24
CA PHE A 28 6.40 7.97 -5.60
C PHE A 28 7.55 8.12 -6.59
N ALA A 29 8.40 9.14 -6.42
CA ALA A 29 9.58 9.35 -7.26
C ALA A 29 10.54 8.15 -7.25
N ALA A 30 10.63 7.42 -6.15
CA ALA A 30 11.39 6.18 -6.08
C ALA A 30 10.88 5.11 -7.08
N TYR A 31 9.55 5.00 -7.25
CA TYR A 31 8.96 4.08 -8.23
C TYR A 31 9.08 4.60 -9.67
N ALA A 32 9.05 5.91 -9.85
CA ALA A 32 9.30 6.53 -11.16
C ALA A 32 10.76 6.32 -11.60
N GLY A 33 11.72 6.44 -10.69
CA GLY A 33 13.14 6.23 -10.96
C GLY A 33 13.49 4.82 -11.46
N ILE A 34 12.70 3.81 -11.12
CA ILE A 34 12.84 2.44 -11.62
C ILE A 34 11.93 2.12 -12.81
N GLY A 35 11.28 3.13 -13.39
CA GLY A 35 10.45 3.00 -14.60
C GLY A 35 9.10 2.30 -14.39
N LEU A 36 8.61 2.17 -13.17
CA LEU A 36 7.29 1.61 -12.88
C LEU A 36 6.17 2.62 -13.09
N LEU A 37 6.42 3.89 -12.75
CA LEU A 37 5.43 4.97 -12.80
C LEU A 37 5.94 6.15 -13.64
N GLY A 38 5.02 6.83 -14.30
CA GLY A 38 5.20 8.19 -14.80
C GLY A 38 4.38 9.12 -13.89
N ILE A 39 5.04 10.04 -13.22
CA ILE A 39 4.37 11.03 -12.37
C ILE A 39 4.11 12.27 -13.20
N ILE A 40 2.87 12.74 -13.17
CA ILE A 40 2.44 13.96 -13.83
C ILE A 40 2.03 14.94 -12.72
N ASP A 41 2.77 16.03 -12.63
CA ASP A 41 2.58 17.09 -11.69
C ASP A 41 1.83 18.26 -12.35
N ARG A 42 0.71 18.66 -11.75
CA ARG A 42 -0.08 19.81 -12.21
C ARG A 42 0.76 21.08 -12.35
N ALA A 43 1.60 21.38 -11.37
CA ALA A 43 2.41 22.60 -11.36
C ALA A 43 3.46 22.57 -12.47
N GLU A 44 4.08 21.42 -12.71
CA GLU A 44 5.03 21.24 -13.80
C GLU A 44 4.35 21.37 -15.16
N LEU A 45 3.16 20.81 -15.30
CA LEU A 45 2.37 20.93 -16.51
C LEU A 45 2.00 22.37 -16.82
N PHE A 46 1.50 23.12 -15.84
CA PHE A 46 1.17 24.53 -16.01
C PHE A 46 2.41 25.34 -16.40
N ARG A 47 3.55 25.05 -15.79
CA ARG A 47 4.82 25.67 -16.12
C ARG A 47 5.27 25.40 -17.57
N LEU A 48 5.02 24.19 -18.07
CA LEU A 48 5.44 23.77 -19.41
C LEU A 48 4.50 24.25 -20.51
N THR A 49 3.21 24.28 -20.26
CA THR A 49 2.19 24.53 -21.28
C THR A 49 1.55 25.92 -21.16
N GLY A 50 1.46 26.47 -19.95
CA GLY A 50 0.69 27.70 -19.69
C GLY A 50 -0.81 27.58 -20.01
N ASP A 51 -1.28 26.40 -20.39
CA ASP A 51 -2.61 26.16 -20.93
C ASP A 51 -3.39 25.12 -20.13
N LYS A 52 -4.56 25.54 -19.62
CA LYS A 52 -5.47 24.67 -18.86
C LYS A 52 -6.05 23.54 -19.74
N ALA A 53 -6.23 23.75 -21.04
CA ALA A 53 -6.73 22.72 -21.94
C ALA A 53 -5.71 21.59 -22.09
N ALA A 54 -4.42 21.91 -22.16
CA ALA A 54 -3.35 20.92 -22.19
C ALA A 54 -3.31 20.07 -20.92
N ILE A 55 -3.59 20.65 -19.74
CA ILE A 55 -3.69 19.92 -18.47
C ILE A 55 -4.81 18.87 -18.56
N ASN A 56 -5.96 19.21 -19.07
CA ASN A 56 -7.07 18.30 -19.23
C ASN A 56 -6.76 17.14 -20.19
N GLU A 57 -6.07 17.40 -21.30
CA GLU A 57 -5.66 16.36 -22.25
C GLU A 57 -4.64 15.39 -21.62
N ILE A 58 -3.71 15.91 -20.84
CA ILE A 58 -2.73 15.08 -20.14
C ILE A 58 -3.39 14.28 -19.02
N LEU A 59 -4.33 14.89 -18.28
CA LEU A 59 -5.14 14.18 -17.33
C LEU A 59 -5.84 12.98 -17.97
N LYS A 60 -6.52 13.18 -19.10
CA LYS A 60 -7.18 12.11 -19.85
C LYS A 60 -6.22 11.01 -20.33
N SER A 61 -4.96 11.35 -20.56
CA SER A 61 -3.92 10.38 -20.95
C SER A 61 -3.33 9.60 -19.75
N SER A 62 -3.73 9.92 -18.53
CA SER A 62 -3.24 9.28 -17.31
C SER A 62 -4.02 8.01 -17.01
N ASP A 63 -3.37 7.02 -16.41
CA ASP A 63 -4.03 5.77 -15.98
C ASP A 63 -4.78 5.95 -14.66
N ILE A 64 -4.30 6.85 -13.81
CA ILE A 64 -4.75 7.02 -12.43
C ILE A 64 -4.72 8.49 -12.04
N THR A 65 -5.73 8.91 -11.30
CA THR A 65 -5.76 10.23 -10.66
C THR A 65 -5.74 10.06 -9.15
N ILE A 66 -4.87 10.81 -8.48
CA ILE A 66 -4.77 10.86 -7.03
C ILE A 66 -5.11 12.27 -6.58
N PRO A 67 -6.37 12.56 -6.23
CA PRO A 67 -6.75 13.82 -5.61
C PRO A 67 -6.28 13.85 -4.15
N LEU A 68 -5.55 14.90 -3.78
CA LEU A 68 -5.10 15.17 -2.43
C LEU A 68 -6.14 16.08 -1.75
N LEU A 69 -7.02 15.47 -0.98
CA LEU A 69 -8.22 16.12 -0.45
C LEU A 69 -7.91 16.98 0.77
N SER A 70 -8.37 18.19 0.73
CA SER A 70 -8.37 19.18 1.82
C SER A 70 -9.54 20.15 1.65
N ILE A 71 -9.78 21.03 2.59
CA ILE A 71 -10.77 22.11 2.41
C ILE A 71 -10.37 23.04 1.26
N ASP A 72 -9.07 23.27 1.06
CA ASP A 72 -8.58 24.11 -0.04
C ASP A 72 -8.76 23.42 -1.39
N TYR A 73 -8.63 22.09 -1.45
CA TYR A 73 -8.95 21.30 -2.64
C TYR A 73 -10.41 21.45 -3.05
N ILE A 74 -11.33 21.40 -2.08
CA ILE A 74 -12.78 21.53 -2.33
C ILE A 74 -13.16 22.94 -2.78
N ASN A 75 -12.45 23.95 -2.31
CA ASN A 75 -12.67 25.35 -2.69
C ASN A 75 -11.96 25.75 -4.00
N ASP A 76 -11.13 24.88 -4.57
CA ASP A 76 -10.44 25.11 -5.85
C ASP A 76 -11.27 24.51 -7.01
N GLU A 77 -11.91 25.39 -7.80
CA GLU A 77 -12.74 24.99 -8.94
C GLU A 77 -11.96 24.13 -9.96
N GLU A 78 -10.67 24.39 -10.13
CA GLU A 78 -9.82 23.64 -11.06
C GLU A 78 -9.56 22.23 -10.55
N CYS A 79 -9.36 22.06 -9.24
CA CYS A 79 -9.25 20.73 -8.62
C CYS A 79 -10.53 19.93 -8.77
N LEU A 80 -11.69 20.55 -8.53
CA LEU A 80 -12.99 19.89 -8.72
C LEU A 80 -13.24 19.54 -10.18
N GLN A 81 -12.89 20.41 -11.13
CA GLN A 81 -13.00 20.11 -12.57
C GLN A 81 -12.09 18.95 -12.98
N GLN A 82 -10.88 18.83 -12.43
CA GLN A 82 -9.99 17.72 -12.67
C GLN A 82 -10.58 16.41 -12.14
N LEU A 83 -11.16 16.41 -10.95
CA LEU A 83 -11.85 15.26 -10.38
C LEU A 83 -13.04 14.81 -11.25
N GLU A 84 -13.87 15.75 -11.71
CA GLU A 84 -14.99 15.49 -12.60
C GLU A 84 -14.53 14.93 -13.96
N THR A 85 -13.45 15.49 -14.50
CA THR A 85 -12.86 15.02 -15.76
C THR A 85 -12.35 13.60 -15.61
N ALA A 86 -11.67 13.28 -14.50
CA ALA A 86 -11.21 11.93 -14.22
C ALA A 86 -12.38 10.93 -14.07
N ALA A 87 -13.45 11.33 -13.36
CA ALA A 87 -14.65 10.53 -13.18
C ALA A 87 -15.38 10.27 -14.51
N SER A 88 -15.55 11.31 -15.33
CA SER A 88 -16.23 11.22 -16.63
C SER A 88 -15.48 10.34 -17.64
N ASN A 89 -14.16 10.28 -17.53
CA ASN A 89 -13.32 9.41 -18.35
C ASN A 89 -13.11 8.01 -17.74
N GLN A 90 -13.86 7.66 -16.70
CA GLN A 90 -13.77 6.36 -16.01
C GLN A 90 -12.34 6.01 -15.54
N MET A 91 -11.55 7.03 -15.23
CA MET A 91 -10.19 6.84 -14.72
C MET A 91 -10.24 6.23 -13.32
N ARG A 92 -9.20 5.52 -12.96
CA ARG A 92 -9.05 5.05 -11.59
C ARG A 92 -8.71 6.23 -10.67
N ILE A 93 -9.59 6.50 -9.71
CA ILE A 93 -9.45 7.59 -8.74
C ILE A 93 -9.10 6.98 -7.38
N ILE A 94 -8.00 7.43 -6.77
CA ILE A 94 -7.55 7.00 -5.44
C ILE A 94 -7.37 8.26 -4.59
N PRO A 95 -8.40 8.72 -3.88
CA PRO A 95 -8.29 9.92 -3.06
C PRO A 95 -7.38 9.71 -1.86
N VAL A 96 -6.59 10.73 -1.53
CA VAL A 96 -5.83 10.80 -0.29
C VAL A 96 -6.39 11.94 0.56
N LEU A 97 -6.86 11.64 1.76
CA LEU A 97 -7.32 12.63 2.73
C LEU A 97 -6.08 13.30 3.34
N LEU A 98 -5.70 14.43 2.75
CA LEU A 98 -4.45 15.11 3.08
C LEU A 98 -4.58 15.89 4.39
N ARG A 99 -5.60 16.74 4.49
CA ARG A 99 -5.95 17.50 5.68
C ARG A 99 -7.42 17.28 6.06
N ASP A 100 -7.72 17.45 7.34
CA ASP A 100 -9.04 17.17 7.87
C ASP A 100 -10.07 18.24 7.43
N PHE A 101 -11.26 17.80 7.06
CA PHE A 101 -12.43 18.60 6.75
C PHE A 101 -13.67 17.70 6.74
N ASP A 102 -14.86 18.30 6.75
CA ASP A 102 -16.13 17.54 6.68
C ASP A 102 -16.38 17.00 5.26
N TRP A 103 -15.55 16.06 4.83
CA TRP A 103 -15.62 15.46 3.50
C TRP A 103 -16.89 14.62 3.29
N GLU A 104 -17.54 14.16 4.37
CA GLU A 104 -18.79 13.40 4.30
C GLU A 104 -19.96 14.24 3.80
N ALA A 105 -19.91 15.57 3.98
CA ALA A 105 -20.87 16.50 3.43
C ALA A 105 -20.81 16.63 1.89
N PHE A 106 -19.72 16.16 1.26
CA PHE A 106 -19.51 16.32 -0.18
C PHE A 106 -19.77 15.00 -0.94
N GLN A 107 -20.97 14.89 -1.55
CA GLN A 107 -21.37 13.68 -2.29
C GLN A 107 -20.36 13.25 -3.36
N LYS A 108 -19.73 14.22 -4.05
CA LYS A 108 -18.69 13.94 -5.07
C LYS A 108 -17.45 13.24 -4.50
N ILE A 109 -17.22 13.35 -3.20
CA ILE A 109 -16.09 12.73 -2.50
C ILE A 109 -16.51 11.43 -1.83
N THR A 110 -17.66 11.39 -1.18
CA THR A 110 -18.15 10.23 -0.42
C THR A 110 -18.29 8.97 -1.26
N GLN A 111 -18.55 9.10 -2.56
CA GLN A 111 -18.60 7.94 -3.47
C GLN A 111 -17.26 7.17 -3.54
N TYR A 112 -16.14 7.81 -3.20
CA TYR A 112 -14.81 7.21 -3.20
C TYR A 112 -14.35 6.73 -1.81
N LYS A 113 -15.19 6.76 -0.79
CA LYS A 113 -14.87 6.39 0.60
C LYS A 113 -14.09 5.06 0.71
N LYS A 114 -14.49 4.05 -0.06
CA LYS A 114 -13.85 2.71 -0.04
C LYS A 114 -12.43 2.68 -0.62
N GLN A 115 -12.04 3.70 -1.35
CA GLN A 115 -10.76 3.81 -2.04
C GLN A 115 -9.88 4.91 -1.44
N MET A 116 -10.43 5.63 -0.45
CA MET A 116 -9.76 6.75 0.20
C MET A 116 -8.62 6.25 1.08
N LEU A 117 -7.52 6.97 1.05
CA LEU A 117 -6.35 6.72 1.89
C LEU A 117 -6.11 7.92 2.82
N PRO A 118 -5.60 7.68 4.02
CA PRO A 118 -5.41 6.37 4.69
C PRO A 118 -6.73 5.61 4.88
N ASN A 119 -6.63 4.28 4.97
CA ASN A 119 -7.82 3.40 5.02
C ASN A 119 -8.69 3.57 6.28
N ASP A 120 -8.13 4.12 7.34
CA ASP A 120 -8.84 4.44 8.59
C ASP A 120 -9.59 5.77 8.51
N LEU A 121 -9.51 6.45 7.37
CA LEU A 121 -10.16 7.73 7.09
C LEU A 121 -9.68 8.88 8.01
N THR A 122 -8.53 8.72 8.64
CA THR A 122 -7.84 9.79 9.38
C THR A 122 -6.95 10.54 8.40
N SER A 123 -6.97 11.87 8.43
CA SER A 123 -6.14 12.66 7.50
C SER A 123 -4.63 12.44 7.75
N VAL A 124 -3.84 12.63 6.71
CA VAL A 124 -2.37 12.58 6.81
C VAL A 124 -1.87 13.57 7.87
N GLU A 125 -2.42 14.78 7.89
CA GLU A 125 -2.09 15.80 8.88
C GLU A 125 -2.35 15.33 10.32
N ASN A 126 -3.51 14.70 10.56
CA ASN A 126 -3.87 14.18 11.88
C ASN A 126 -2.96 13.00 12.29
N HIS A 127 -2.58 12.12 11.38
CA HIS A 127 -1.60 11.07 11.66
C HIS A 127 -0.26 11.65 12.11
N ILE A 128 0.23 12.67 11.41
CA ILE A 128 1.49 13.35 11.76
C ILE A 128 1.37 14.05 13.12
N SER A 129 0.27 14.77 13.34
CA SER A 129 -0.01 15.49 14.59
C SER A 129 -0.15 14.55 15.80
N ALA A 130 -0.61 13.31 15.59
CA ALA A 130 -0.68 12.29 16.62
C ALA A 130 0.69 11.67 16.98
N GLY A 131 1.78 12.17 16.38
CA GLY A 131 3.14 11.73 16.66
C GLY A 131 3.65 10.57 15.79
N ASN A 132 2.91 10.19 14.75
CA ASN A 132 3.42 9.25 13.77
C ASN A 132 4.54 9.92 12.96
N ASN A 133 5.55 9.12 12.62
CA ASN A 133 6.59 9.60 11.73
C ASN A 133 5.99 9.86 10.35
N ASP A 134 6.13 11.11 9.85
CA ASP A 134 5.57 11.55 8.58
C ASP A 134 6.05 10.70 7.39
N ASP A 135 7.32 10.32 7.39
CA ASP A 135 7.91 9.46 6.36
C ASP A 135 7.24 8.06 6.31
N THR A 136 6.84 7.54 7.48
CA THR A 136 6.10 6.27 7.57
C THR A 136 4.71 6.39 6.96
N VAL A 137 3.96 7.45 7.28
CA VAL A 137 2.61 7.67 6.75
C VAL A 137 2.64 7.78 5.22
N PHE A 138 3.55 8.58 4.67
CA PHE A 138 3.67 8.74 3.22
C PHE A 138 4.14 7.46 2.51
N LYS A 139 5.04 6.71 3.13
CA LYS A 139 5.47 5.40 2.63
C LYS A 139 4.31 4.40 2.55
N GLU A 140 3.47 4.35 3.58
CA GLU A 140 2.29 3.47 3.60
C GLU A 140 1.30 3.83 2.50
N ILE A 141 1.01 5.12 2.29
CA ILE A 141 0.17 5.58 1.19
C ILE A 141 0.75 5.14 -0.16
N ALA A 142 2.04 5.39 -0.39
CA ALA A 142 2.69 5.01 -1.64
C ALA A 142 2.68 3.48 -1.85
N GLN A 143 2.82 2.69 -0.80
CA GLN A 143 2.72 1.22 -0.85
C GLN A 143 1.30 0.77 -1.17
N HIS A 144 0.26 1.37 -0.58
CA HIS A 144 -1.13 1.07 -0.89
C HIS A 144 -1.47 1.39 -2.34
N VAL A 145 -1.10 2.58 -2.82
CA VAL A 145 -1.30 2.96 -4.22
C VAL A 145 -0.58 1.98 -5.15
N LYS A 146 0.68 1.63 -4.84
CA LYS A 146 1.44 0.63 -5.61
C LYS A 146 0.72 -0.72 -5.66
N ALA A 147 0.21 -1.22 -4.53
CA ALA A 147 -0.52 -2.50 -4.48
C ALA A 147 -1.79 -2.47 -5.32
N ILE A 148 -2.48 -1.33 -5.36
CA ILE A 148 -3.66 -1.11 -6.18
C ILE A 148 -3.31 -1.11 -7.68
N ILE A 149 -2.18 -0.47 -8.04
CA ILE A 149 -1.75 -0.32 -9.45
C ILE A 149 -1.14 -1.61 -9.99
N PHE A 150 -0.39 -2.30 -9.17
CA PHE A 150 0.35 -3.51 -9.51
C PHE A 150 -0.03 -4.67 -8.60
N PRO A 151 -1.26 -5.21 -8.71
CA PRO A 151 -1.72 -6.29 -7.85
C PRO A 151 -0.84 -7.54 -7.95
N GLU A 152 -0.22 -7.78 -9.10
CA GLU A 152 0.70 -8.89 -9.31
C GLU A 152 1.96 -8.76 -8.45
N ILE A 153 2.51 -7.56 -8.31
CA ILE A 153 3.68 -7.31 -7.45
C ILE A 153 3.29 -7.39 -5.97
N GLY A 154 2.10 -6.89 -5.60
CA GLY A 154 1.56 -7.01 -4.26
C GLY A 154 1.43 -8.46 -3.82
N ASN A 155 0.89 -9.32 -4.66
CA ASN A 155 0.76 -10.76 -4.39
C ASN A 155 2.11 -11.46 -4.23
N LEU A 156 3.12 -11.09 -5.01
CA LEU A 156 4.48 -11.63 -4.88
C LEU A 156 5.13 -11.26 -3.55
N LEU A 157 4.93 -10.04 -3.07
CA LEU A 157 5.48 -9.57 -1.79
C LEU A 157 4.78 -10.22 -0.60
N ILE A 158 3.45 -10.37 -0.65
CA ILE A 158 2.67 -11.05 0.39
C ILE A 158 3.07 -12.52 0.45
N GLN A 159 3.21 -13.18 -0.69
CA GLN A 159 3.63 -14.58 -0.76
C GLN A 159 5.04 -14.78 -0.21
N LYS A 160 5.99 -13.91 -0.53
CA LYS A 160 7.36 -13.98 -0.01
C LYS A 160 7.43 -13.73 1.50
N SER A 161 6.68 -12.77 2.02
CA SER A 161 6.60 -12.48 3.46
C SER A 161 5.99 -13.64 4.24
N SER A 162 4.92 -14.25 3.72
CA SER A 162 4.28 -15.41 4.32
C SER A 162 5.24 -16.60 4.43
N HIS A 163 5.96 -16.95 3.36
CA HIS A 163 6.93 -18.05 3.39
C HIS A 163 8.03 -17.84 4.43
N THR A 164 8.61 -16.64 4.49
CA THR A 164 9.66 -16.33 5.47
C THR A 164 9.15 -16.48 6.92
N PHE A 165 7.94 -15.99 7.19
CA PHE A 165 7.32 -16.11 8.51
C PHE A 165 7.12 -17.58 8.94
N TYR A 166 6.64 -18.43 8.04
CA TYR A 166 6.48 -19.86 8.32
C TYR A 166 7.81 -20.59 8.55
N TYR A 167 8.87 -20.24 7.80
CA TYR A 167 10.21 -20.81 8.06
C TYR A 167 10.73 -20.40 9.43
N ILE A 168 10.50 -19.19 9.87
CA ILE A 168 10.88 -18.74 11.21
C ILE A 168 10.12 -19.55 12.28
N ILE A 169 8.80 -19.69 12.15
CA ILE A 169 8.00 -20.49 13.11
C ILE A 169 8.47 -21.94 13.11
N ALA A 170 8.66 -22.57 11.97
CA ALA A 170 9.14 -23.96 11.88
C ALA A 170 10.50 -24.13 12.57
N SER A 171 11.41 -23.17 12.40
CA SER A 171 12.73 -23.18 13.05
C SER A 171 12.60 -23.05 14.58
N ILE A 172 11.72 -22.18 15.07
CA ILE A 172 11.47 -22.03 16.52
C ILE A 172 10.92 -23.32 17.12
N VAL A 173 9.95 -23.96 16.44
CA VAL A 173 9.36 -25.24 16.91
C VAL A 173 10.42 -26.34 16.99
N LEU A 174 11.32 -26.41 16.00
CA LEU A 174 12.42 -27.39 16.01
C LEU A 174 13.41 -27.14 17.16
N ILE A 175 13.76 -25.87 17.42
CA ILE A 175 14.67 -25.51 18.52
C ILE A 175 14.04 -25.87 19.88
N ILE A 176 12.75 -25.55 20.09
CA ILE A 176 12.04 -25.91 21.31
C ILE A 176 11.97 -27.43 21.49
N GLY A 177 11.72 -28.18 20.40
CA GLY A 177 11.71 -29.63 20.42
C GLY A 177 13.07 -30.24 20.78
N MET A 178 14.18 -29.67 20.28
CA MET A 178 15.54 -30.11 20.65
C MET A 178 15.82 -29.84 22.14
N LEU A 179 15.45 -28.67 22.64
CA LEU A 179 15.65 -28.31 24.05
C LEU A 179 14.83 -29.22 24.96
N ALA A 180 13.59 -29.51 24.62
CA ALA A 180 12.73 -30.43 25.37
C ALA A 180 13.30 -31.87 25.36
N ALA A 181 13.76 -32.34 24.22
CA ALA A 181 14.38 -33.66 24.10
C ALA A 181 15.66 -33.76 24.94
N TRP A 182 16.50 -32.72 24.93
CA TRP A 182 17.71 -32.65 25.75
C TRP A 182 17.38 -32.65 27.24
N PHE A 183 16.37 -31.86 27.66
CA PHE A 183 15.94 -31.80 29.06
C PHE A 183 15.39 -33.15 29.59
N ILE A 184 14.60 -33.85 28.76
CA ILE A 184 14.08 -35.19 29.10
C ILE A 184 15.23 -36.21 29.25
N TYR A 185 16.21 -36.11 28.35
CA TYR A 185 17.39 -36.99 28.45
C TYR A 185 18.20 -36.75 29.72
N ASP A 186 18.42 -35.49 30.06
CA ASP A 186 19.17 -35.11 31.27
C ASP A 186 18.49 -35.57 32.54
N GLN A 187 17.15 -35.52 32.61
CA GLN A 187 16.36 -35.88 33.79
C GLN A 187 16.14 -37.37 33.94
N GLN A 188 15.94 -38.10 32.87
CA GLN A 188 15.49 -39.50 32.93
C GLN A 188 16.50 -40.50 32.38
N GLY A 189 17.52 -40.07 31.68
CA GLY A 189 18.53 -40.90 31.03
C GLY A 189 17.99 -41.83 29.93
N ASP A 190 16.68 -41.68 29.58
CA ASP A 190 16.05 -42.54 28.57
C ASP A 190 16.05 -41.87 27.18
N TYR A 191 17.00 -42.29 26.34
CA TYR A 191 17.14 -41.77 24.99
C TYR A 191 15.92 -42.04 24.11
N ARG A 192 15.12 -43.09 24.40
CA ARG A 192 13.96 -43.47 23.58
C ARG A 192 12.86 -42.42 23.67
N ILE A 193 12.59 -41.90 24.89
CA ILE A 193 11.61 -40.84 25.10
C ILE A 193 12.10 -39.51 24.44
N SER A 194 13.39 -39.22 24.58
CA SER A 194 13.99 -38.01 23.98
C SER A 194 13.92 -38.03 22.46
N VAL A 195 14.19 -39.18 21.82
CA VAL A 195 14.08 -39.38 20.38
C VAL A 195 12.62 -39.25 19.93
N ALA A 196 11.66 -39.78 20.67
CA ALA A 196 10.25 -39.66 20.36
C ALA A 196 9.78 -38.19 20.41
N ALA A 197 10.18 -37.41 21.43
CA ALA A 197 9.87 -36.00 21.54
C ALA A 197 10.45 -35.17 20.39
N PHE A 198 11.69 -35.45 19.97
CA PHE A 198 12.31 -34.81 18.82
C PHE A 198 11.57 -35.13 17.51
N LEU A 199 11.23 -36.40 17.27
CA LEU A 199 10.50 -36.83 16.06
C LEU A 199 9.12 -36.16 15.98
N MET A 200 8.40 -36.05 17.09
CA MET A 200 7.11 -35.33 17.14
C MET A 200 7.25 -33.86 16.75
N SER A 201 8.26 -33.18 17.26
CA SER A 201 8.49 -31.77 16.89
C SER A 201 8.87 -31.62 15.41
N ALA A 202 9.65 -32.54 14.85
CA ALA A 202 9.99 -32.56 13.43
C ALA A 202 8.75 -32.79 12.54
N VAL A 203 7.83 -33.67 12.94
CA VAL A 203 6.56 -33.91 12.24
C VAL A 203 5.68 -32.66 12.25
N ILE A 204 5.55 -31.98 13.38
CA ILE A 204 4.78 -30.73 13.49
C ILE A 204 5.37 -29.66 12.56
N ALA A 205 6.68 -29.49 12.55
CA ALA A 205 7.35 -28.54 11.68
C ALA A 205 7.14 -28.89 10.17
N MET A 206 7.18 -30.19 9.82
CA MET A 206 6.94 -30.68 8.47
C MET A 206 5.49 -30.43 8.00
N VAL A 207 4.49 -30.63 8.87
CA VAL A 207 3.08 -30.35 8.58
C VAL A 207 2.87 -28.84 8.35
N ALA A 208 3.48 -27.99 9.19
CA ALA A 208 3.44 -26.55 9.00
C ALA A 208 4.04 -26.13 7.65
N LEU A 209 5.20 -26.66 7.30
CA LEU A 209 5.86 -26.43 6.01
C LEU A 209 5.04 -26.94 4.81
N LYS A 210 4.40 -28.11 4.93
CA LYS A 210 3.56 -28.67 3.86
C LYS A 210 2.41 -27.73 3.49
N ASN A 211 1.73 -27.14 4.47
CA ASN A 211 0.63 -26.21 4.25
C ASN A 211 1.07 -24.93 3.56
N VAL A 212 2.35 -24.55 3.68
CA VAL A 212 2.96 -23.41 3.01
C VAL A 212 3.38 -23.75 1.58
N LEU A 213 4.02 -24.89 1.40
CA LEU A 213 4.55 -25.33 0.09
C LEU A 213 3.44 -25.78 -0.86
N PHE A 214 2.35 -26.33 -0.31
CA PHE A 214 1.21 -26.85 -1.07
C PHE A 214 -0.11 -26.28 -0.51
N PRO A 215 -0.37 -24.95 -0.67
CA PRO A 215 -1.64 -24.40 -0.26
C PRO A 215 -2.76 -25.11 -1.00
N ASN A 216 -3.73 -25.64 -0.26
CA ASN A 216 -4.91 -26.26 -0.84
C ASN A 216 -5.55 -25.27 -1.81
N LYS A 217 -5.54 -25.58 -3.10
CA LYS A 217 -6.25 -24.82 -4.11
C LYS A 217 -7.75 -24.84 -3.73
N ILE A 218 -8.22 -23.73 -3.18
CA ILE A 218 -9.66 -23.53 -2.99
C ILE A 218 -10.27 -23.60 -4.38
N LYS A 219 -10.99 -24.70 -4.68
CA LYS A 219 -11.82 -24.79 -5.88
C LYS A 219 -12.94 -23.76 -5.72
N ILE A 220 -12.78 -22.62 -6.38
CA ILE A 220 -13.88 -21.70 -6.59
C ILE A 220 -14.85 -22.44 -7.53
N LYS A 221 -15.98 -22.91 -6.98
CA LYS A 221 -17.12 -23.34 -7.80
C LYS A 221 -17.71 -22.10 -8.45
N ASN A 222 -17.63 -22.05 -9.75
CA ASN A 222 -18.42 -21.13 -10.57
C ASN A 222 -19.92 -21.41 -10.41
#